data_2cb63e890a4d6b16d0af37e6e5c4fa65
#
_entry.id   2cb63e890a4d6b16d0af37e6e5c4fa65
#
_cell.length_a   1.000
_cell.length_b   1.000
_cell.length_c   1.000
_cell.angle_alpha   90.00
_cell.angle_beta   90.00
_cell.angle_gamma   90.00
#
_symmetry.space_group_name_H-M   'P 1'
#
loop_
_entity.id
_entity.type
_entity.pdbx_description
1 polymer ?
#
loop_
_entity_poly.entity_id
_entity_poly.type
_entity_poly.pdbx_seq_one_letter_code
_entity_poly.pdbx_strand_id
1 'polypeptide(L)'
;GAAGGLGAALLALGAELRSGVETVLDLVGFDERVRDVDLVITGEGNMDEQSAAGKAPVGVARRAKRCGKSVVAVVGGRADNLDVVYEQGVDLVLPVCRKPMDLDRALGVQEATTNLICAGEAAARSYDLGRI
;
A
#
# COMPACT_ATOMS: atom_id res chain seq x y z
N GLY A 1 -8.24 -12.21 21.37
CA GLY A 1 -9.03 -12.23 20.15
C GLY A 1 -9.65 -10.88 19.85
N ALA A 2 -9.55 -10.43 18.62
CA ALA A 2 -10.15 -9.18 18.18
C ALA A 2 -11.66 -9.19 18.44
N ALA A 3 -12.22 -8.04 18.79
CA ALA A 3 -13.65 -7.84 19.05
C ALA A 3 -14.21 -8.81 20.12
N GLY A 4 -13.45 -9.09 21.18
CA GLY A 4 -13.91 -9.95 22.29
C GLY A 4 -14.20 -11.39 21.89
N GLY A 5 -13.62 -11.88 20.79
CA GLY A 5 -13.82 -13.25 20.31
C GLY A 5 -15.02 -13.41 19.36
N LEU A 6 -15.64 -12.34 18.89
CA LEU A 6 -16.76 -12.40 17.95
C LEU A 6 -16.43 -13.23 16.70
N GLY A 7 -15.21 -13.12 16.17
CA GLY A 7 -14.76 -13.92 15.04
C GLY A 7 -14.81 -15.43 15.30
N ALA A 8 -14.44 -15.86 16.51
CA ALA A 8 -14.51 -17.26 16.88
C ALA A 8 -15.98 -17.76 16.97
N ALA A 9 -16.86 -16.94 17.52
CA ALA A 9 -18.28 -17.26 17.55
C ALA A 9 -18.91 -17.38 16.16
N LEU A 10 -18.56 -16.46 15.24
CA LEU A 10 -19.02 -16.50 13.86
C LEU A 10 -18.48 -17.74 13.11
N LEU A 11 -17.22 -18.09 13.32
CA LEU A 11 -16.65 -19.33 12.75
C LEU A 11 -17.41 -20.59 13.23
N ALA A 12 -17.75 -20.64 14.52
CA ALA A 12 -18.55 -21.74 15.07
C ALA A 12 -19.95 -21.84 14.44
N LEU A 13 -20.47 -20.72 13.90
CA LEU A 13 -21.73 -20.66 13.17
C LEU A 13 -21.57 -20.88 11.66
N GLY A 14 -20.38 -21.27 11.20
CA GLY A 14 -20.13 -21.56 9.79
C GLY A 14 -19.66 -20.38 8.94
N ALA A 15 -19.28 -19.25 9.55
CA ALA A 15 -18.69 -18.15 8.80
C ALA A 15 -17.28 -18.49 8.29
N GLU A 16 -16.89 -17.89 7.16
CA GLU A 16 -15.56 -18.01 6.59
C GLU A 16 -14.72 -16.76 6.90
N LEU A 17 -13.45 -16.97 7.27
CA LEU A 17 -12.46 -15.91 7.35
C LEU A 17 -11.85 -15.64 5.97
N ARG A 18 -11.97 -14.42 5.50
CA ARG A 18 -11.36 -13.97 4.24
C ARG A 18 -10.47 -12.77 4.48
N SER A 19 -9.42 -12.65 3.69
CA SER A 19 -8.60 -11.43 3.67
C SER A 19 -9.45 -10.25 3.23
N GLY A 20 -9.51 -9.20 4.05
CA GLY A 20 -10.28 -8.00 3.72
C GLY A 20 -9.79 -7.33 2.43
N VAL A 21 -8.48 -7.24 2.24
CA VAL A 21 -7.89 -6.63 1.03
C VAL A 21 -8.22 -7.44 -0.22
N GLU A 22 -8.10 -8.76 -0.19
CA GLU A 22 -8.45 -9.60 -1.35
C GLU A 22 -9.94 -9.48 -1.68
N THR A 23 -10.80 -9.49 -0.67
CA THR A 23 -12.25 -9.31 -0.86
C THR A 23 -12.57 -7.97 -1.52
N VAL A 24 -11.94 -6.87 -1.07
CA VAL A 24 -12.16 -5.55 -1.67
C VAL A 24 -11.62 -5.50 -3.10
N LEU A 25 -10.45 -6.08 -3.36
CA LEU A 25 -9.87 -6.13 -4.70
C LEU A 25 -10.75 -6.91 -5.68
N ASP A 26 -11.37 -8.01 -5.24
CA ASP A 26 -12.33 -8.76 -6.04
C ASP A 26 -13.58 -7.93 -6.33
N LEU A 27 -14.15 -7.29 -5.30
CA LEU A 27 -15.37 -6.48 -5.44
C LEU A 27 -15.20 -5.29 -6.40
N VAL A 28 -14.01 -4.68 -6.43
CA VAL A 28 -13.75 -3.55 -7.34
C VAL A 28 -13.29 -4.00 -8.73
N GLY A 29 -13.15 -5.29 -8.98
CA GLY A 29 -12.65 -5.81 -10.26
C GLY A 29 -11.22 -5.37 -10.56
N PHE A 30 -10.34 -5.46 -9.55
CA PHE A 30 -8.98 -4.92 -9.61
C PHE A 30 -8.19 -5.43 -10.81
N ASP A 31 -8.22 -6.74 -11.08
CA ASP A 31 -7.42 -7.36 -12.16
C ASP A 31 -7.80 -6.82 -13.55
N GLU A 32 -9.09 -6.52 -13.77
CA GLU A 32 -9.53 -5.89 -15.01
C GLU A 32 -9.06 -4.45 -15.10
N ARG A 33 -9.16 -3.70 -14.00
CA ARG A 33 -8.78 -2.28 -13.95
C ARG A 33 -7.28 -2.07 -14.17
N VAL A 34 -6.43 -2.99 -13.71
CA VAL A 34 -4.98 -2.85 -13.85
C VAL A 34 -4.45 -3.41 -15.17
N ARG A 35 -5.29 -4.03 -16.00
CA ARG A 35 -4.85 -4.63 -17.26
C ARG A 35 -4.12 -3.64 -18.16
N ASP A 36 -4.67 -2.45 -18.30
CA ASP A 36 -4.22 -1.42 -19.22
C ASP A 36 -3.45 -0.27 -18.53
N VAL A 37 -3.06 -0.45 -17.27
CA VAL A 37 -2.23 0.53 -16.56
C VAL A 37 -0.75 0.11 -16.59
N ASP A 38 0.13 1.07 -16.49
CA ASP A 38 1.57 0.86 -16.48
C ASP A 38 2.14 0.75 -15.06
N LEU A 39 1.53 1.46 -14.11
CA LEU A 39 1.99 1.57 -12.72
C LEU A 39 0.82 1.52 -11.76
N VAL A 40 0.97 0.79 -10.67
CA VAL A 40 0.05 0.81 -9.54
C VAL A 40 0.67 1.63 -8.42
N ILE A 41 -0.06 2.62 -7.93
CA ILE A 41 0.34 3.41 -6.75
C ILE A 41 -0.59 3.04 -5.61
N THR A 42 0.00 2.68 -4.49
CA THR A 42 -0.70 2.39 -3.22
C THR A 42 -0.08 3.19 -2.09
N GLY A 43 -0.62 3.12 -0.88
CA GLY A 43 -0.03 3.84 0.24
C GLY A 43 -0.66 3.54 1.58
N GLU A 44 0.03 3.99 2.61
CA GLU A 44 -0.43 3.94 4.01
C GLU A 44 0.26 5.01 4.86
N GLY A 45 -0.21 5.17 6.11
CA GLY A 45 0.37 6.14 7.03
C GLY A 45 1.80 5.80 7.45
N ASN A 46 2.08 4.54 7.79
CA ASN A 46 3.42 4.09 8.17
C ASN A 46 3.64 2.65 7.71
N MET A 47 4.70 2.45 6.94
CA MET A 47 5.09 1.15 6.41
C MET A 47 6.23 0.54 7.23
N ASP A 48 6.01 -0.65 7.73
CA ASP A 48 6.95 -1.42 8.55
C ASP A 48 6.86 -2.92 8.20
N GLU A 49 7.62 -3.76 8.89
CA GLU A 49 7.58 -5.21 8.70
C GLU A 49 6.19 -5.82 8.92
N GLN A 50 5.38 -5.23 9.83
CA GLN A 50 4.02 -5.70 10.07
C GLN A 50 3.09 -5.42 8.88
N SER A 51 3.44 -4.46 8.01
CA SER A 51 2.69 -4.18 6.79
C SER A 51 2.70 -5.39 5.84
N ALA A 52 3.76 -6.22 5.88
CA ALA A 52 3.84 -7.46 5.13
C ALA A 52 2.83 -8.54 5.60
N ALA A 53 2.32 -8.44 6.82
CA ALA A 53 1.36 -9.39 7.39
C ALA A 53 -0.09 -9.27 6.84
N GLY A 54 -0.28 -8.59 5.70
CA GLY A 54 -1.57 -8.53 5.02
C GLY A 54 -2.29 -7.19 5.11
N LYS A 55 -1.58 -6.10 5.41
CA LYS A 55 -2.13 -4.75 5.26
C LYS A 55 -2.44 -4.45 3.78
N ALA A 56 -3.32 -3.48 3.55
CA ALA A 56 -3.84 -3.15 2.23
C ALA A 56 -2.74 -2.91 1.16
N PRO A 57 -1.68 -2.11 1.40
CA PRO A 57 -0.67 -1.84 0.38
C PRO A 57 0.03 -3.10 -0.14
N VAL A 58 0.37 -4.02 0.77
CA VAL A 58 1.04 -5.27 0.41
C VAL A 58 0.08 -6.24 -0.31
N GLY A 59 -1.19 -6.28 0.10
CA GLY A 59 -2.21 -7.04 -0.62
C GLY A 59 -2.41 -6.54 -2.05
N VAL A 60 -2.47 -5.21 -2.23
CA VAL A 60 -2.52 -4.57 -3.56
C VAL A 60 -1.27 -4.93 -4.38
N ALA A 61 -0.07 -4.84 -3.78
CA ALA A 61 1.17 -5.14 -4.46
C ALA A 61 1.24 -6.60 -4.95
N ARG A 62 0.91 -7.55 -4.09
CA ARG A 62 0.84 -8.98 -4.47
C ARG A 62 -0.11 -9.20 -5.65
N ARG A 63 -1.28 -8.57 -5.63
CA ARG A 63 -2.27 -8.70 -6.70
C ARG A 63 -1.78 -8.07 -7.99
N ALA A 64 -1.21 -6.85 -7.93
CA ALA A 64 -0.64 -6.16 -9.07
C ALA A 64 0.52 -6.95 -9.71
N LYS A 65 1.38 -7.58 -8.89
CA LYS A 65 2.46 -8.45 -9.39
C LYS A 65 1.94 -9.68 -10.15
N ARG A 66 0.84 -10.29 -9.71
CA ARG A 66 0.19 -11.37 -10.48
C ARG A 66 -0.28 -10.90 -11.86
N CYS A 67 -0.61 -9.61 -11.99
CA CYS A 67 -0.95 -8.96 -13.26
C CYS A 67 0.26 -8.39 -14.02
N GLY A 68 1.50 -8.63 -13.56
CA GLY A 68 2.73 -8.17 -14.20
C GLY A 68 2.98 -6.66 -14.07
N LYS A 69 2.40 -5.99 -13.05
CA LYS A 69 2.49 -4.54 -12.89
C LYS A 69 3.55 -4.14 -11.88
N SER A 70 4.19 -2.99 -12.12
CA SER A 70 5.07 -2.32 -11.16
C SER A 70 4.26 -1.62 -10.08
N VAL A 71 4.78 -1.58 -8.84
CA VAL A 71 4.08 -1.04 -7.68
C VAL A 71 4.95 -0.07 -6.90
N VAL A 72 4.45 1.14 -6.71
CA VAL A 72 5.04 2.14 -5.82
C VAL A 72 4.12 2.35 -4.61
N ALA A 73 4.68 2.28 -3.42
CA ALA A 73 3.99 2.64 -2.19
C ALA A 73 4.38 4.04 -1.74
N VAL A 74 3.42 4.95 -1.64
CA VAL A 74 3.59 6.30 -1.09
C VAL A 74 3.15 6.29 0.35
N VAL A 75 4.04 6.63 1.29
CA VAL A 75 3.82 6.42 2.72
C VAL A 75 4.14 7.66 3.55
N GLY A 76 3.43 7.86 4.65
CA GLY A 76 3.71 8.94 5.59
C GLY A 76 5.06 8.77 6.28
N GLY A 77 5.34 7.57 6.74
CA GLY A 77 6.60 7.14 7.33
C GLY A 77 7.00 5.74 6.87
N ARG A 78 8.26 5.38 7.09
CA ARG A 78 8.76 4.03 6.79
C ARG A 78 9.76 3.57 7.83
N ALA A 79 9.81 2.27 8.10
CA ALA A 79 10.89 1.65 8.86
C ALA A 79 12.19 1.59 8.03
N ASP A 80 13.31 1.37 8.71
CA ASP A 80 14.62 1.26 8.06
C ASP A 80 14.69 -0.01 7.19
N ASN A 81 14.25 -1.14 7.73
CA ASN A 81 14.21 -2.40 7.01
C ASN A 81 12.80 -2.66 6.43
N LEU A 82 12.73 -2.85 5.11
CA LEU A 82 11.51 -3.17 4.37
C LEU A 82 11.70 -4.36 3.43
N ASP A 83 12.73 -5.20 3.65
CA ASP A 83 13.04 -6.33 2.76
C ASP A 83 11.84 -7.22 2.55
N VAL A 84 11.11 -7.55 3.62
CA VAL A 84 9.88 -8.36 3.55
C VAL A 84 8.79 -7.69 2.71
N VAL A 85 8.69 -6.35 2.73
CA VAL A 85 7.71 -5.60 1.93
C VAL A 85 8.07 -5.66 0.45
N TYR A 86 9.36 -5.52 0.12
CA TYR A 86 9.84 -5.66 -1.26
C TYR A 86 9.65 -7.09 -1.79
N GLU A 87 9.96 -8.12 -1.00
CA GLU A 87 9.70 -9.52 -1.34
C GLU A 87 8.23 -9.82 -1.62
N GLN A 88 7.31 -9.05 -1.01
CA GLN A 88 5.87 -9.16 -1.23
C GLN A 88 5.36 -8.42 -2.47
N GLY A 89 6.25 -7.76 -3.22
CA GLY A 89 5.93 -7.20 -4.53
C GLY A 89 5.79 -5.68 -4.59
N VAL A 90 6.14 -4.96 -3.54
CA VAL A 90 6.35 -3.51 -3.64
C VAL A 90 7.71 -3.27 -4.30
N ASP A 91 7.78 -2.47 -5.36
CA ASP A 91 9.04 -2.19 -6.07
C ASP A 91 9.76 -0.98 -5.49
N LEU A 92 9.00 0.01 -5.00
CA LEU A 92 9.56 1.24 -4.46
C LEU A 92 8.67 1.77 -3.34
N VAL A 93 9.29 2.21 -2.24
CA VAL A 93 8.61 2.91 -1.15
C VAL A 93 9.09 4.35 -1.09
N LEU A 94 8.16 5.30 -1.24
CA LEU A 94 8.41 6.73 -1.23
C LEU A 94 7.79 7.39 -0.01
N PRO A 95 8.59 7.85 0.98
CA PRO A 95 8.08 8.71 2.05
C PRO A 95 7.61 10.06 1.49
N VAL A 96 6.46 10.54 1.96
CA VAL A 96 5.90 11.82 1.49
C VAL A 96 6.64 13.04 2.01
N CYS A 97 7.30 12.94 3.18
CA CYS A 97 8.02 14.06 3.77
C CYS A 97 9.25 14.43 2.95
N ARG A 98 9.23 15.58 2.31
CA ARG A 98 10.30 16.12 1.45
C ARG A 98 11.48 16.69 2.24
N LYS A 99 11.29 17.01 3.51
CA LYS A 99 12.27 17.61 4.43
C LYS A 99 11.89 17.25 5.86
N PRO A 100 12.81 17.34 6.82
CA PRO A 100 12.48 17.19 8.23
C PRO A 100 11.39 18.19 8.65
N MET A 101 10.37 17.72 9.32
CA MET A 101 9.29 18.52 9.88
C MET A 101 8.63 17.75 11.04
N ASP A 102 7.97 18.46 11.94
CA ASP A 102 7.17 17.84 12.98
C ASP A 102 5.88 17.23 12.41
N LEU A 103 5.28 16.31 13.19
CA LEU A 103 4.12 15.55 12.76
C LEU A 103 2.89 16.46 12.53
N ASP A 104 2.67 17.43 13.40
CA ASP A 104 1.51 18.33 13.29
C ASP A 104 1.55 19.13 11.99
N ARG A 105 2.74 19.59 11.61
CA ARG A 105 2.95 20.26 10.32
C ARG A 105 2.76 19.29 9.15
N ALA A 106 3.31 18.08 9.25
CA ALA A 106 3.20 17.08 8.19
C ALA A 106 1.75 16.68 7.92
N LEU A 107 0.91 16.63 8.97
CA LEU A 107 -0.52 16.32 8.89
C LEU A 107 -1.39 17.52 8.49
N GLY A 108 -0.84 18.74 8.50
CA GLY A 108 -1.54 19.93 8.03
C GLY A 108 -1.96 19.79 6.56
N VAL A 109 -3.23 20.05 6.24
CA VAL A 109 -3.83 19.80 4.91
C VAL A 109 -2.98 20.36 3.77
N GLN A 110 -2.49 21.59 3.88
CA GLN A 110 -1.70 22.23 2.83
C GLN A 110 -0.34 21.55 2.63
N GLU A 111 0.37 21.24 3.71
CA GLU A 111 1.68 20.56 3.63
C GLU A 111 1.51 19.12 3.14
N ALA A 112 0.53 18.40 3.67
CA ALA A 112 0.21 17.04 3.25
C ALA A 112 -0.14 16.98 1.75
N THR A 113 -0.97 17.89 1.26
CA THR A 113 -1.31 17.99 -0.17
C THR A 113 -0.05 18.22 -1.01
N THR A 114 0.79 19.18 -0.62
CA THR A 114 2.04 19.47 -1.35
C THR A 114 2.98 18.26 -1.35
N ASN A 115 3.12 17.59 -0.20
CA ASN A 115 3.94 16.40 -0.05
C ASN A 115 3.45 15.26 -0.96
N LEU A 116 2.14 15.02 -1.00
CA LEU A 116 1.54 13.98 -1.85
C LEU A 116 1.70 14.28 -3.34
N ILE A 117 1.55 15.55 -3.76
CA ILE A 117 1.79 15.95 -5.15
C ILE A 117 3.25 15.63 -5.55
N CYS A 118 4.21 16.03 -4.72
CA CYS A 118 5.62 15.77 -4.99
C CYS A 118 5.94 14.27 -4.99
N ALA A 119 5.34 13.49 -4.09
CA ALA A 119 5.53 12.04 -4.06
C ALA A 119 4.93 11.37 -5.30
N GLY A 120 3.77 11.81 -5.76
CA GLY A 120 3.16 11.33 -7.00
C GLY A 120 4.02 11.64 -8.23
N GLU A 121 4.58 12.86 -8.31
CA GLU A 121 5.53 13.22 -9.36
C GLU A 121 6.80 12.34 -9.31
N ALA A 122 7.34 12.10 -8.11
CA ALA A 122 8.52 11.24 -7.95
C ALA A 122 8.22 9.80 -8.37
N ALA A 123 7.04 9.27 -8.04
CA ALA A 123 6.61 7.94 -8.47
C ALA A 123 6.55 7.82 -10.00
N ALA A 124 5.94 8.79 -10.68
CA ALA A 124 5.87 8.80 -12.13
C ALA A 124 7.26 8.88 -12.78
N ARG A 125 8.11 9.79 -12.30
CA ARG A 125 9.49 9.94 -12.80
C ARG A 125 10.34 8.67 -12.57
N SER A 126 10.18 8.03 -11.42
CA SER A 126 10.90 6.77 -11.11
C SER A 126 10.49 5.65 -12.06
N TYR A 127 9.21 5.59 -12.41
CA TYR A 127 8.72 4.63 -13.40
C TYR A 127 9.32 4.89 -14.79
N ASP A 128 9.35 6.15 -15.24
CA ASP A 128 9.91 6.52 -16.55
C ASP A 128 11.41 6.20 -16.63
N LEU A 129 12.18 6.41 -15.56
CA LEU A 129 13.59 6.06 -15.49
C LEU A 129 13.85 4.56 -15.67
N GLY A 130 12.96 3.71 -15.18
CA GLY A 130 13.07 2.26 -15.32
C GLY A 130 12.76 1.73 -16.73
N ARG A 131 12.31 2.59 -17.65
CA ARG A 131 12.00 2.25 -19.06
C ARG A 131 13.11 2.56 -20.04
N ILE A 132 14.20 3.24 -19.59
CA ILE A 132 15.39 3.56 -20.37
C ILE A 132 16.36 2.38 -20.32
#